data_9a57188dd88feec904c03db46a7faf51
#
_entry.id   9a57188dd88feec904c03db46a7faf51
#
_cell.length_a   1.000
_cell.length_b   1.000
_cell.length_c   1.000
_cell.angle_alpha   90.00
_cell.angle_beta   90.00
_cell.angle_gamma   90.00
#
_symmetry.space_group_name_H-M   'P 1'
#
loop_
_entity.id
_entity.type
_entity.pdbx_description
1 polymer ?
#
loop_
_entity_poly.entity_id
_entity_poly.type
_entity_poly.pdbx_seq_one_letter_code
_entity_poly.pdbx_strand_id
1 'polypeptide(L)'
;KSGRHSERLAYMMERQLVPKDRPRIMKMLEPEYILERLKQEDPYSLSYSILGEAGEIQTKKLTVSATDLRLGRVCLARADITDSVREQQGLLNVVAYTFEMLGIIHLGSRHITLYTHQAVLQVLEPRRASIDSWLADIKKKYAPKGGEEEVERCFGLQNMLARLEERPGGYDFVLPYLEENQIRYKQINILWGDGDHKMICIVRQDVTETMTAERR
;
A
#
# COMPACT_ATOMS: atom_id res chain seq x y z
N LYS A 1 23.93 10.96 31.89
CA LYS A 1 23.70 9.52 31.53
C LYS A 1 22.81 9.31 30.30
N SER A 2 22.24 10.34 29.68
CA SER A 2 21.41 10.25 28.46
C SER A 2 22.23 9.95 27.19
N GLY A 3 23.48 10.38 27.10
CA GLY A 3 24.35 10.14 25.94
C GLY A 3 24.65 8.67 25.65
N ARG A 4 24.79 7.82 26.64
CA ARG A 4 25.10 6.40 26.47
C ARG A 4 23.96 5.59 25.81
N HIS A 5 22.71 6.05 25.91
CA HIS A 5 21.58 5.31 25.34
C HIS A 5 21.42 5.62 23.84
N SER A 6 21.58 6.87 23.45
CA SER A 6 21.57 7.31 22.05
C SER A 6 22.74 6.74 21.25
N GLU A 7 23.96 6.74 21.84
CA GLU A 7 25.13 6.13 21.21
C GLU A 7 25.00 4.63 21.03
N ARG A 8 24.42 3.92 22.00
CA ARG A 8 24.19 2.49 21.94
C ARG A 8 23.10 2.12 20.92
N LEU A 9 22.06 2.92 20.82
CA LEU A 9 21.02 2.79 19.81
C LEU A 9 21.59 3.02 18.40
N ALA A 10 22.35 4.09 18.22
CA ALA A 10 23.02 4.41 16.96
C ALA A 10 23.99 3.31 16.54
N TYR A 11 24.82 2.79 17.46
CA TYR A 11 25.75 1.69 17.19
C TYR A 11 25.03 0.38 16.77
N MET A 12 23.96 0.00 17.48
CA MET A 12 23.18 -1.18 17.14
C MET A 12 22.49 -1.02 15.77
N MET A 13 21.93 0.15 15.52
CA MET A 13 21.26 0.46 14.26
C MET A 13 22.24 0.49 13.08
N GLU A 14 23.42 1.04 13.26
CA GLU A 14 24.43 1.14 12.20
C GLU A 14 24.98 -0.21 11.76
N ARG A 15 25.14 -1.16 12.69
CA ARG A 15 25.68 -2.50 12.39
C ARG A 15 24.65 -3.53 11.96
N GLN A 16 23.43 -3.43 12.48
CA GLN A 16 22.38 -4.42 12.22
C GLN A 16 21.44 -4.01 11.07
N LEU A 17 21.31 -2.71 10.77
CA LEU A 17 20.44 -2.25 9.69
C LEU A 17 20.88 -2.78 8.34
N VAL A 18 19.91 -3.28 7.57
CA VAL A 18 20.12 -3.59 6.15
C VAL A 18 20.62 -2.34 5.43
N PRO A 19 21.65 -2.43 4.57
CA PRO A 19 22.27 -1.26 3.93
C PRO A 19 21.27 -0.32 3.23
N LYS A 20 20.23 -0.89 2.64
CA LYS A 20 19.15 -0.15 1.96
C LYS A 20 18.40 0.81 2.91
N ASP A 21 18.15 0.41 4.15
CA ASP A 21 17.36 1.18 5.11
C ASP A 21 18.20 2.18 5.92
N ARG A 22 19.51 1.96 5.98
CA ARG A 22 20.42 2.71 6.85
C ARG A 22 20.33 4.23 6.71
N PRO A 23 20.46 4.85 5.52
CA PRO A 23 20.44 6.32 5.41
C PRO A 23 19.12 6.92 5.89
N ARG A 24 18.00 6.27 5.53
CA ARG A 24 16.67 6.70 5.90
C ARG A 24 16.45 6.65 7.41
N ILE A 25 16.77 5.52 8.02
CA ILE A 25 16.52 5.31 9.44
C ILE A 25 17.43 6.16 10.31
N MET A 26 18.71 6.33 9.94
CA MET A 26 19.62 7.20 10.68
C MET A 26 19.10 8.64 10.74
N LYS A 27 18.62 9.18 9.62
CA LYS A 27 18.01 10.51 9.58
C LYS A 27 16.76 10.60 10.44
N MET A 28 15.89 9.57 10.42
CA MET A 28 14.65 9.55 11.22
C MET A 28 14.88 9.39 12.73
N LEU A 29 16.07 8.99 13.13
CA LEU A 29 16.47 8.86 14.56
C LEU A 29 17.23 10.08 15.08
N GLU A 30 17.49 11.10 14.26
CA GLU A 30 18.06 12.36 14.73
C GLU A 30 17.11 13.02 15.74
N PRO A 31 17.61 13.50 16.89
CA PRO A 31 16.76 14.08 17.94
C PRO A 31 15.87 15.22 17.45
N GLU A 32 16.40 16.08 16.59
CA GLU A 32 15.67 17.20 16.00
C GLU A 32 14.52 16.72 15.10
N TYR A 33 14.77 15.71 14.27
CA TYR A 33 13.75 15.10 13.43
C TYR A 33 12.62 14.46 14.27
N ILE A 34 12.98 13.73 15.33
CA ILE A 34 12.02 13.09 16.23
C ILE A 34 11.11 14.14 16.87
N LEU A 35 11.71 15.20 17.46
CA LEU A 35 10.95 16.22 18.14
C LEU A 35 10.04 17.02 17.21
N GLU A 36 10.51 17.30 16.00
CA GLU A 36 9.70 18.01 15.00
C GLU A 36 8.54 17.12 14.51
N ARG A 37 8.79 15.84 14.25
CA ARG A 37 7.76 14.90 13.82
C ARG A 37 6.68 14.70 14.90
N LEU A 38 7.06 14.59 16.16
CA LEU A 38 6.12 14.44 17.29
C LEU A 38 5.22 15.67 17.52
N LYS A 39 5.61 16.85 17.04
CA LYS A 39 4.73 18.03 17.05
C LYS A 39 3.59 17.92 16.04
N GLN A 40 3.80 17.15 14.98
CA GLN A 40 2.82 16.96 13.92
C GLN A 40 1.96 15.70 14.13
N GLU A 41 2.57 14.63 14.64
CA GLU A 41 1.94 13.32 14.82
C GLU A 41 2.52 12.62 16.05
N ASP A 42 1.74 12.45 17.10
CA ASP A 42 2.12 11.75 18.32
C ASP A 42 1.05 10.71 18.69
N PRO A 43 1.39 9.40 18.76
CA PRO A 43 2.67 8.79 18.38
C PRO A 43 2.82 8.55 16.87
N TYR A 44 4.06 8.41 16.40
CA TYR A 44 4.32 7.93 15.06
C TYR A 44 5.15 6.63 15.07
N SER A 45 5.10 5.89 13.95
CA SER A 45 5.84 4.63 13.82
C SER A 45 6.64 4.59 12.53
N LEU A 46 7.75 3.87 12.58
CA LEU A 46 8.57 3.56 11.40
C LEU A 46 8.94 2.07 11.42
N SER A 47 9.04 1.47 10.24
CA SER A 47 9.48 0.09 10.07
C SER A 47 10.82 0.05 9.34
N TYR A 48 11.66 -0.90 9.71
CA TYR A 48 12.99 -1.11 9.15
C TYR A 48 13.40 -2.57 9.25
N SER A 49 14.34 -2.97 8.39
CA SER A 49 14.85 -4.31 8.35
C SER A 49 16.24 -4.39 8.98
N ILE A 50 16.48 -5.44 9.76
CA ILE A 50 17.77 -5.76 10.34
C ILE A 50 18.22 -7.15 9.90
N LEU A 51 19.53 -7.37 9.93
CA LEU A 51 20.11 -8.71 9.81
C LEU A 51 20.15 -9.33 11.21
N GLY A 52 19.51 -10.49 11.38
CA GLY A 52 19.59 -11.29 12.58
C GLY A 52 20.93 -12.02 12.71
N GLU A 53 21.14 -12.69 13.83
CA GLU A 53 22.41 -13.38 14.14
C GLU A 53 22.73 -14.53 13.17
N ALA A 54 21.71 -15.19 12.63
CA ALA A 54 21.84 -16.24 11.63
C ALA A 54 21.83 -15.74 10.18
N GLY A 55 21.87 -14.40 9.98
CA GLY A 55 21.83 -13.76 8.65
C GLY A 55 20.44 -13.60 8.06
N GLU A 56 19.39 -13.97 8.81
CA GLU A 56 18.00 -13.79 8.40
C GLU A 56 17.59 -12.31 8.45
N ILE A 57 16.72 -11.91 7.54
CA ILE A 57 16.12 -10.57 7.57
C ILE A 57 14.95 -10.56 8.53
N GLN A 58 15.01 -9.67 9.52
CA GLN A 58 13.95 -9.42 10.48
C GLN A 58 13.40 -8.01 10.28
N THR A 59 12.09 -7.84 10.36
CA THR A 59 11.44 -6.53 10.26
C THR A 59 11.02 -6.05 11.64
N LYS A 60 11.48 -4.87 12.01
CA LYS A 60 11.18 -4.23 13.30
C LYS A 60 10.32 -3.00 13.07
N LYS A 61 9.37 -2.79 13.97
CA LYS A 61 8.59 -1.55 14.09
C LYS A 61 9.09 -0.79 15.30
N LEU A 62 9.44 0.48 15.10
CA LEU A 62 9.76 1.42 16.17
C LEU A 62 8.59 2.40 16.29
N THR A 63 7.98 2.45 17.45
CA THR A 63 6.98 3.45 17.82
C THR A 63 7.64 4.51 18.68
N VAL A 64 7.48 5.76 18.30
CA VAL A 64 8.02 6.92 18.98
C VAL A 64 6.85 7.73 19.52
N SER A 65 6.84 7.99 20.80
CA SER A 65 5.81 8.80 21.47
C SER A 65 6.42 9.85 22.39
N ALA A 66 5.76 10.98 22.53
CA ALA A 66 6.16 12.00 23.49
C ALA A 66 5.81 11.60 24.92
N THR A 67 6.75 11.71 25.84
CA THR A 67 6.49 11.64 27.28
C THR A 67 6.42 13.04 27.87
N ASP A 68 7.32 13.93 27.44
CA ASP A 68 7.32 15.35 27.76
C ASP A 68 8.10 16.11 26.67
N LEU A 69 7.38 16.72 25.74
CA LEU A 69 7.99 17.47 24.64
C LEU A 69 8.75 18.71 25.08
N ARG A 70 8.33 19.34 26.21
CA ARG A 70 9.01 20.53 26.71
C ARG A 70 10.41 20.19 27.24
N LEU A 71 10.57 18.99 27.80
CA LEU A 71 11.85 18.48 28.29
C LEU A 71 12.58 17.62 27.25
N GLY A 72 12.05 17.49 26.03
CA GLY A 72 12.62 16.64 25.00
C GLY A 72 12.61 15.15 25.35
N ARG A 73 11.68 14.71 26.21
CA ARG A 73 11.59 13.31 26.64
C ARG A 73 10.66 12.54 25.72
N VAL A 74 11.19 11.45 25.17
CA VAL A 74 10.46 10.56 24.27
C VAL A 74 10.58 9.11 24.75
N CYS A 75 9.54 8.32 24.45
CA CYS A 75 9.54 6.87 24.62
C CYS A 75 9.75 6.23 23.25
N LEU A 76 10.64 5.24 23.18
CA LEU A 76 10.92 4.43 22.01
C LEU A 76 10.51 2.98 22.32
N ALA A 77 9.47 2.47 21.68
CA ALA A 77 9.04 1.09 21.79
C ALA A 77 9.35 0.33 20.49
N ARG A 78 10.07 -0.78 20.60
CA ARG A 78 10.44 -1.62 19.47
C ARG A 78 9.71 -2.95 19.54
N ALA A 79 9.04 -3.34 18.45
CA ALA A 79 8.40 -4.63 18.27
C ALA A 79 9.00 -5.38 17.08
N ASP A 80 9.02 -6.71 17.18
CA ASP A 80 9.28 -7.59 16.06
C ASP A 80 7.97 -7.80 15.30
N ILE A 81 7.96 -7.46 14.02
CA ILE A 81 6.81 -7.63 13.13
C ILE A 81 7.14 -8.54 11.94
N THR A 82 8.23 -9.30 12.04
CA THR A 82 8.73 -10.16 10.95
C THR A 82 7.66 -11.13 10.46
N ASP A 83 7.02 -11.83 11.37
CA ASP A 83 6.01 -12.83 11.00
C ASP A 83 4.76 -12.17 10.43
N SER A 84 4.29 -11.06 11.01
CA SER A 84 3.20 -10.27 10.45
C SER A 84 3.47 -9.80 9.02
N VAL A 85 4.70 -9.33 8.75
CA VAL A 85 5.09 -8.87 7.40
C VAL A 85 5.18 -10.04 6.43
N ARG A 86 5.72 -11.19 6.86
CA ARG A 86 5.77 -12.42 6.05
C ARG A 86 4.38 -12.94 5.72
N GLU A 87 3.49 -12.96 6.69
CA GLU A 87 2.11 -13.40 6.53
C GLU A 87 1.37 -12.48 5.56
N GLN A 88 1.49 -11.15 5.71
CA GLN A 88 0.94 -10.18 4.79
C GLN A 88 1.48 -10.36 3.37
N GLN A 89 2.80 -10.58 3.22
CA GLN A 89 3.40 -10.86 1.91
C GLN A 89 2.89 -12.18 1.31
N GLY A 90 2.71 -13.20 2.13
CA GLY A 90 2.11 -14.47 1.72
C GLY A 90 0.70 -14.30 1.17
N LEU A 91 -0.15 -13.53 1.85
CA LEU A 91 -1.49 -13.19 1.39
C LEU A 91 -1.46 -12.41 0.06
N LEU A 92 -0.58 -11.42 -0.06
CA LEU A 92 -0.40 -10.68 -1.32
C LEU A 92 0.04 -11.59 -2.47
N ASN A 93 0.92 -12.56 -2.21
CA ASN A 93 1.33 -13.54 -3.21
C ASN A 93 0.13 -14.38 -3.69
N VAL A 94 -0.71 -14.87 -2.77
CA VAL A 94 -1.93 -15.63 -3.13
C VAL A 94 -2.86 -14.75 -3.99
N VAL A 95 -3.10 -13.51 -3.58
CA VAL A 95 -3.91 -12.55 -4.35
C VAL A 95 -3.31 -12.32 -5.75
N ALA A 96 -1.98 -12.17 -5.85
CA ALA A 96 -1.30 -11.96 -7.12
C ALA A 96 -1.42 -13.16 -8.08
N TYR A 97 -1.51 -14.39 -7.57
CA TYR A 97 -1.77 -15.56 -8.41
C TYR A 97 -3.20 -15.60 -8.97
N THR A 98 -4.15 -15.03 -8.24
CA THR A 98 -5.58 -15.08 -8.60
C THR A 98 -5.98 -13.89 -9.47
N PHE A 99 -5.37 -12.72 -9.26
CA PHE A 99 -5.76 -11.46 -9.88
C PHE A 99 -4.57 -10.78 -10.57
N GLU A 100 -4.84 -10.06 -11.66
CA GLU A 100 -3.80 -9.27 -12.33
C GLU A 100 -3.37 -8.05 -11.55
N MET A 101 -4.30 -7.44 -10.82
CA MET A 101 -4.08 -6.19 -10.09
C MET A 101 -5.00 -6.10 -8.88
N LEU A 102 -4.43 -5.63 -7.78
CA LEU A 102 -5.15 -5.15 -6.61
C LEU A 102 -4.85 -3.66 -6.43
N GLY A 103 -5.88 -2.82 -6.40
CA GLY A 103 -5.80 -1.41 -6.05
C GLY A 103 -6.39 -1.17 -4.67
N ILE A 104 -5.71 -0.40 -3.83
CA ILE A 104 -6.23 0.04 -2.52
C ILE A 104 -6.30 1.56 -2.52
N ILE A 105 -7.51 2.10 -2.49
CA ILE A 105 -7.77 3.54 -2.36
C ILE A 105 -7.88 3.89 -0.88
N HIS A 106 -7.07 4.83 -0.44
CA HIS A 106 -7.15 5.43 0.89
C HIS A 106 -7.93 6.74 0.79
N LEU A 107 -9.15 6.77 1.32
CA LEU A 107 -10.06 7.91 1.17
C LEU A 107 -9.52 9.19 1.83
N GLY A 108 -8.90 9.08 3.00
CA GLY A 108 -8.37 10.22 3.74
C GLY A 108 -7.22 10.93 3.02
N SER A 109 -6.33 10.19 2.37
CA SER A 109 -5.18 10.75 1.63
C SER A 109 -5.43 10.93 0.14
N ARG A 110 -6.57 10.45 -0.39
CA ARG A 110 -6.92 10.45 -1.83
C ARG A 110 -5.85 9.83 -2.73
N HIS A 111 -5.17 8.79 -2.23
CA HIS A 111 -4.17 8.03 -2.97
C HIS A 111 -4.64 6.60 -3.20
N ILE A 112 -4.20 6.05 -4.33
CA ILE A 112 -4.33 4.63 -4.64
C ILE A 112 -2.95 3.97 -4.61
N THR A 113 -2.89 2.79 -4.00
CA THR A 113 -1.73 1.89 -4.03
C THR A 113 -2.06 0.71 -4.93
N LEU A 114 -1.25 0.47 -5.95
CA LEU A 114 -1.47 -0.56 -6.96
C LEU A 114 -0.46 -1.69 -6.80
N TYR A 115 -0.96 -2.88 -6.59
CA TYR A 115 -0.22 -4.14 -6.56
C TYR A 115 -0.51 -4.90 -7.86
N THR A 116 0.48 -5.05 -8.71
CA THR A 116 0.36 -5.89 -9.91
C THR A 116 0.97 -7.26 -9.65
N HIS A 117 0.50 -8.28 -10.36
CA HIS A 117 1.05 -9.64 -10.29
C HIS A 117 2.59 -9.64 -10.38
N GLN A 118 3.14 -8.95 -11.38
CA GLN A 118 4.58 -8.88 -11.58
C GLN A 118 5.31 -8.19 -10.42
N ALA A 119 4.76 -7.07 -9.92
CA ALA A 119 5.37 -6.34 -8.80
C ALA A 119 5.39 -7.17 -7.52
N VAL A 120 4.32 -7.92 -7.23
CA VAL A 120 4.24 -8.79 -6.05
C VAL A 120 5.25 -9.94 -6.16
N LEU A 121 5.32 -10.64 -7.30
CA LEU A 121 6.25 -11.76 -7.49
C LEU A 121 7.72 -11.34 -7.46
N GLN A 122 8.05 -10.14 -7.94
CA GLN A 122 9.41 -9.61 -7.92
C GLN A 122 9.72 -8.83 -6.63
N VAL A 123 8.81 -8.79 -5.67
CA VAL A 123 8.95 -8.03 -4.41
C VAL A 123 9.28 -6.56 -4.67
N LEU A 124 8.71 -5.98 -5.72
CA LEU A 124 8.85 -4.57 -6.05
C LEU A 124 7.92 -3.71 -5.20
N GLU A 125 8.30 -2.46 -5.01
CA GLU A 125 7.44 -1.51 -4.32
C GLU A 125 6.15 -1.28 -5.12
N PRO A 126 4.97 -1.26 -4.47
CA PRO A 126 3.72 -1.00 -5.14
C PRO A 126 3.70 0.43 -5.70
N ARG A 127 3.09 0.61 -6.86
CA ARG A 127 2.93 1.93 -7.47
C ARG A 127 1.91 2.74 -6.67
N ARG A 128 2.29 3.93 -6.24
CA ARG A 128 1.38 4.90 -5.63
C ARG A 128 1.06 6.02 -6.61
N ALA A 129 -0.20 6.44 -6.65
CA ALA A 129 -0.67 7.55 -7.47
C ALA A 129 -1.81 8.30 -6.75
N SER A 130 -2.06 9.55 -7.14
CA SER A 130 -3.32 10.19 -6.77
C SER A 130 -4.48 9.51 -7.50
N ILE A 131 -5.69 9.54 -6.92
CA ILE A 131 -6.89 8.97 -7.55
C ILE A 131 -7.12 9.61 -8.92
N ASP A 132 -6.96 10.92 -9.02
CA ASP A 132 -7.20 11.67 -10.26
C ASP A 132 -6.22 11.28 -11.37
N SER A 133 -4.92 11.11 -11.04
CA SER A 133 -3.91 10.65 -11.99
C SER A 133 -4.18 9.21 -12.44
N TRP A 134 -4.56 8.34 -11.53
CA TRP A 134 -4.92 6.96 -11.83
C TRP A 134 -6.15 6.88 -12.73
N LEU A 135 -7.20 7.68 -12.44
CA LEU A 135 -8.41 7.74 -13.25
C LEU A 135 -8.13 8.24 -14.67
N ALA A 136 -7.25 9.25 -14.81
CA ALA A 136 -6.81 9.73 -16.13
C ALA A 136 -6.05 8.65 -16.92
N ASP A 137 -5.21 7.85 -16.25
CA ASP A 137 -4.51 6.72 -16.86
C ASP A 137 -5.49 5.62 -17.33
N ILE A 138 -6.54 5.35 -16.53
CA ILE A 138 -7.59 4.40 -16.91
C ILE A 138 -8.36 4.91 -18.12
N LYS A 139 -8.80 6.16 -18.14
CA LYS A 139 -9.51 6.75 -19.29
C LYS A 139 -8.74 6.56 -20.59
N LYS A 140 -7.42 6.73 -20.58
CA LYS A 140 -6.58 6.50 -21.75
C LYS A 140 -6.53 5.04 -22.21
N LYS A 141 -6.60 4.09 -21.29
CA LYS A 141 -6.44 2.65 -21.58
C LYS A 141 -7.76 1.94 -21.88
N TYR A 142 -8.84 2.33 -21.19
CA TYR A 142 -10.14 1.66 -21.24
C TYR A 142 -11.15 2.36 -22.13
N ALA A 143 -10.89 3.59 -22.56
CA ALA A 143 -11.80 4.31 -23.44
C ALA A 143 -11.39 4.09 -24.91
N PRO A 144 -11.96 3.11 -25.63
CA PRO A 144 -12.12 3.31 -27.06
C PRO A 144 -12.90 4.61 -27.25
N LYS A 145 -12.60 5.38 -28.27
CA LYS A 145 -13.18 6.73 -28.52
C LYS A 145 -14.66 6.82 -28.08
N GLY A 146 -14.96 7.60 -27.03
CA GLY A 146 -16.30 7.79 -26.48
C GLY A 146 -16.61 7.07 -25.16
N GLY A 147 -15.69 6.27 -24.60
CA GLY A 147 -15.92 5.53 -23.33
C GLY A 147 -15.50 6.26 -22.07
N GLU A 148 -15.09 7.53 -22.14
CA GLU A 148 -14.64 8.30 -20.97
C GLU A 148 -15.73 8.45 -19.91
N GLU A 149 -17.00 8.66 -20.35
CA GLU A 149 -18.13 8.76 -19.43
C GLU A 149 -18.41 7.42 -18.72
N GLU A 150 -18.24 6.31 -19.41
CA GLU A 150 -18.41 4.98 -18.82
C GLU A 150 -17.31 4.68 -17.80
N VAL A 151 -16.08 5.05 -18.08
CA VAL A 151 -14.96 4.93 -17.14
C VAL A 151 -15.23 5.80 -15.88
N GLU A 152 -15.69 7.04 -16.07
CA GLU A 152 -16.05 7.91 -14.94
C GLU A 152 -17.21 7.33 -14.11
N ARG A 153 -18.22 6.78 -14.78
CA ARG A 153 -19.35 6.12 -14.13
C ARG A 153 -18.90 4.90 -13.30
N CYS A 154 -17.90 4.15 -13.78
CA CYS A 154 -17.44 2.92 -13.15
C CYS A 154 -16.40 3.18 -12.05
N PHE A 155 -15.48 4.11 -12.27
CA PHE A 155 -14.30 4.35 -11.42
C PHE A 155 -14.26 5.73 -10.77
N GLY A 156 -15.18 6.63 -11.08
CA GLY A 156 -15.31 7.91 -10.39
C GLY A 156 -15.54 7.69 -8.91
N LEU A 157 -14.73 8.35 -8.05
CA LEU A 157 -14.74 8.10 -6.62
C LEU A 157 -16.13 8.22 -5.99
N GLN A 158 -16.89 9.27 -6.35
CA GLN A 158 -18.25 9.48 -5.84
C GLN A 158 -19.22 8.38 -6.28
N ASN A 159 -19.07 7.89 -7.52
CA ASN A 159 -19.89 6.81 -8.04
C ASN A 159 -19.56 5.47 -7.34
N MET A 160 -18.27 5.21 -7.06
CA MET A 160 -17.87 4.03 -6.29
C MET A 160 -18.45 4.07 -4.87
N LEU A 161 -18.37 5.22 -4.20
CA LEU A 161 -18.90 5.40 -2.85
C LEU A 161 -20.40 5.17 -2.82
N ALA A 162 -21.17 5.83 -3.70
CA ALA A 162 -22.63 5.69 -3.77
C ALA A 162 -23.06 4.22 -3.98
N ARG A 163 -22.37 3.49 -4.89
CA ARG A 163 -22.68 2.08 -5.12
C ARG A 163 -22.31 1.17 -3.96
N LEU A 164 -21.22 1.46 -3.24
CA LEU A 164 -20.82 0.70 -2.06
C LEU A 164 -21.76 0.97 -0.86
N GLU A 165 -22.35 2.15 -0.77
CA GLU A 165 -23.41 2.44 0.20
C GLU A 165 -24.69 1.64 -0.09
N GLU A 166 -25.08 1.52 -1.37
CA GLU A 166 -26.21 0.70 -1.80
C GLU A 166 -25.95 -0.80 -1.67
N ARG A 167 -24.70 -1.23 -1.87
CA ARG A 167 -24.25 -2.63 -1.87
C ARG A 167 -23.00 -2.81 -1.01
N PRO A 168 -23.13 -2.87 0.32
CA PRO A 168 -21.99 -2.95 1.25
C PRO A 168 -21.11 -4.18 1.05
N GLY A 169 -21.63 -5.27 0.48
CA GLY A 169 -20.88 -6.47 0.15
C GLY A 169 -19.98 -6.33 -1.08
N GLY A 170 -20.04 -5.19 -1.76
CA GLY A 170 -19.29 -4.95 -3.00
C GLY A 170 -20.13 -5.19 -4.25
N TYR A 171 -19.53 -4.87 -5.39
CA TYR A 171 -20.13 -5.07 -6.72
C TYR A 171 -19.05 -5.32 -7.75
N ASP A 172 -19.42 -5.89 -8.87
CA ASP A 172 -18.55 -6.16 -9.99
C ASP A 172 -19.13 -5.68 -11.32
N PHE A 173 -18.28 -5.57 -12.32
CA PHE A 173 -18.63 -5.31 -13.71
C PHE A 173 -17.50 -5.76 -14.63
N VAL A 174 -17.80 -5.94 -15.90
CA VAL A 174 -16.84 -6.32 -16.94
C VAL A 174 -16.69 -5.16 -17.91
N LEU A 175 -15.43 -4.81 -18.21
CA LEU A 175 -15.09 -3.79 -19.21
C LEU A 175 -14.21 -4.35 -20.30
N PRO A 176 -14.43 -3.94 -21.58
CA PRO A 176 -13.49 -4.20 -22.66
C PRO A 176 -12.24 -3.34 -22.47
N TYR A 177 -11.09 -3.93 -22.67
CA TYR A 177 -9.78 -3.32 -22.55
C TYR A 177 -8.95 -3.53 -23.80
N LEU A 178 -8.36 -2.48 -24.33
CA LEU A 178 -7.47 -2.57 -25.49
C LEU A 178 -6.03 -2.81 -25.01
N GLU A 179 -5.52 -4.02 -25.22
CA GLU A 179 -4.16 -4.44 -24.89
C GLU A 179 -3.50 -5.00 -26.16
N GLU A 180 -2.36 -4.45 -26.55
CA GLU A 180 -1.62 -4.88 -27.75
C GLU A 180 -2.48 -4.98 -29.02
N ASN A 181 -3.36 -4.02 -29.27
CA ASN A 181 -4.33 -4.01 -30.35
C ASN A 181 -5.39 -5.15 -30.33
N GLN A 182 -5.55 -5.83 -29.20
CA GLN A 182 -6.59 -6.83 -28.99
C GLN A 182 -7.56 -6.39 -27.92
N ILE A 183 -8.85 -6.68 -28.09
CA ILE A 183 -9.86 -6.46 -27.06
C ILE A 183 -9.80 -7.62 -26.08
N ARG A 184 -9.49 -7.30 -24.82
CA ARG A 184 -9.59 -8.22 -23.69
C ARG A 184 -10.72 -7.79 -22.77
N TYR A 185 -11.28 -8.72 -22.04
CA TYR A 185 -12.34 -8.43 -21.08
C TYR A 185 -11.79 -8.54 -19.66
N LYS A 186 -11.92 -7.44 -18.89
CA LYS A 186 -11.47 -7.39 -17.51
C LYS A 186 -12.67 -7.29 -16.58
N GLN A 187 -12.78 -8.25 -15.68
CA GLN A 187 -13.72 -8.18 -14.56
C GLN A 187 -13.10 -7.32 -13.44
N ILE A 188 -13.87 -6.40 -12.96
CA ILE A 188 -13.51 -5.48 -11.88
C ILE A 188 -14.44 -5.73 -10.71
N ASN A 189 -13.88 -6.05 -9.55
CA ASN A 189 -14.61 -6.14 -8.29
C ASN A 189 -14.23 -4.95 -7.43
N ILE A 190 -15.22 -4.27 -6.88
CA ILE A 190 -15.05 -3.11 -5.98
C ILE A 190 -15.73 -3.44 -4.65
N LEU A 191 -15.00 -3.31 -3.55
CA LEU A 191 -15.47 -3.64 -2.22
C LEU A 191 -14.80 -2.73 -1.16
N TRP A 192 -15.40 -2.66 0.02
CA TRP A 192 -14.76 -2.02 1.16
C TRP A 192 -13.52 -2.79 1.58
N GLY A 193 -12.41 -2.09 1.79
CA GLY A 193 -11.13 -2.67 2.19
C GLY A 193 -10.97 -2.81 3.71
N ASP A 194 -11.84 -2.16 4.48
CA ASP A 194 -11.84 -2.17 5.93
C ASP A 194 -13.24 -2.00 6.50
N GLY A 195 -13.42 -2.37 7.77
CA GLY A 195 -14.72 -2.24 8.46
C GLY A 195 -15.13 -0.80 8.78
N ASP A 196 -14.18 0.14 8.75
CA ASP A 196 -14.43 1.56 9.03
C ASP A 196 -14.78 2.36 7.76
N HIS A 197 -14.85 1.71 6.61
CA HIS A 197 -15.15 2.32 5.31
C HIS A 197 -14.18 3.47 4.92
N LYS A 198 -12.91 3.34 5.30
CA LYS A 198 -11.84 4.31 4.98
C LYS A 198 -11.02 3.91 3.76
N MET A 199 -11.15 2.64 3.33
CA MET A 199 -10.45 2.10 2.18
C MET A 199 -11.40 1.41 1.23
N ILE A 200 -11.14 1.56 -0.09
CA ILE A 200 -11.80 0.81 -1.15
C ILE A 200 -10.77 -0.09 -1.81
N CYS A 201 -11.10 -1.38 -1.96
CA CYS A 201 -10.32 -2.32 -2.73
C CYS A 201 -10.90 -2.48 -4.14
N ILE A 202 -10.03 -2.47 -5.14
CA ILE A 202 -10.35 -2.71 -6.54
C ILE A 202 -9.54 -3.91 -7.00
N VAL A 203 -10.22 -4.97 -7.37
CA VAL A 203 -9.59 -6.21 -7.84
C VAL A 203 -9.88 -6.38 -9.32
N ARG A 204 -8.85 -6.62 -10.14
CA ARG A 204 -8.96 -6.82 -11.59
C ARG A 204 -8.50 -8.21 -11.98
N GLN A 205 -9.31 -8.88 -12.80
CA GLN A 205 -9.03 -10.20 -13.35
C GLN A 205 -9.28 -10.22 -14.86
N ASP A 206 -8.45 -10.93 -15.62
CA ASP A 206 -8.72 -11.21 -17.05
C ASP A 206 -9.76 -12.34 -17.16
N VAL A 207 -10.85 -12.06 -17.84
CA VAL A 207 -11.93 -13.02 -18.09
C VAL A 207 -12.17 -13.24 -19.60
N THR A 208 -11.19 -12.87 -20.42
CA THR A 208 -11.30 -12.93 -21.89
C THR A 208 -11.61 -14.32 -22.39
N GLU A 209 -10.94 -15.34 -21.86
CA GLU A 209 -11.16 -16.74 -22.27
C GLU A 209 -12.56 -17.21 -21.91
N THR A 210 -13.03 -16.91 -20.71
CA THR A 210 -14.37 -17.26 -20.24
C THR A 210 -15.44 -16.60 -21.12
N MET A 211 -15.31 -15.28 -21.37
CA MET A 211 -16.26 -14.51 -22.17
C MET A 211 -16.27 -14.94 -23.64
N THR A 212 -15.14 -15.40 -24.18
CA THR A 212 -15.06 -15.88 -25.57
C THR A 212 -15.57 -17.31 -25.72
N ALA A 213 -15.43 -18.14 -24.69
CA ALA A 213 -15.96 -19.51 -24.67
C ALA A 213 -17.50 -19.53 -24.59
N GLU A 214 -18.12 -18.64 -23.84
CA GLU A 214 -19.58 -18.53 -23.71
C GLU A 214 -20.26 -17.99 -24.98
N ARG A 215 -19.51 -17.35 -25.89
CA ARG A 215 -20.02 -16.80 -27.14
C ARG A 215 -19.92 -17.78 -28.32
N ARG A 216 -19.37 -18.97 -28.12
CA ARG A 216 -19.30 -20.05 -29.12
C ARG A 216 -20.39 -21.08 -28.93
#